data_8b6a4e3dc82dcc3d5e32f73004fe78ff
#
_entry.id   8b6a4e3dc82dcc3d5e32f73004fe78ff
#
_cell.length_a   1.000
_cell.length_b   1.000
_cell.length_c   1.000
_cell.angle_alpha   90.00
_cell.angle_beta   90.00
_cell.angle_gamma   90.00
#
_symmetry.space_group_name_H-M   'P 1'
#
loop_
_entity.id
_entity.type
_entity.pdbx_description
1 polymer ?
#
loop_
_entity_poly.entity_id
_entity_poly.type
_entity_poly.pdbx_seq_one_letter_code
_entity_poly.pdbx_strand_id
1 'polypeptide(L)'
;MREFEFINHYLRARCHLDDSLLLGIGDDAATIRADQNHCWHISTDMLLENQHFFSWDDAQTIAYRSLASNFSDMAAMGAKARWVLLSLATPSLKKSWLDKFFTTFFALLDRYRVQLIGGDTCKGSSLIINITIIGETEGRGLQRDNAYEGDDIWHTGRLGLAVAALYHHWHKVILSKEIFEICEQHRQYPPIYLSFMSRAKTLIHAAQDLSDGLLQDLNHILNSSHKGAKINLDAITSLSELEKYPYYNEWILSGGDDYEILFTADKKNRMALLNLAKEEGIQLNHIGEICTNSGLHIMKANQPLRYSRKGFDHFEKNTTDD
;
A
#
# COMPACT_ATOMS: atom_id res chain seq x y z
N MET A 1 9.16 -14.68 16.96
CA MET A 1 9.79 -14.21 15.71
C MET A 1 8.79 -13.31 15.04
N ARG A 2 9.18 -12.11 14.66
CA ARG A 2 8.34 -11.16 13.92
C ARG A 2 8.33 -11.49 12.43
N GLU A 3 7.37 -10.96 11.69
CA GLU A 3 7.20 -11.22 10.26
C GLU A 3 8.47 -10.91 9.44
N PHE A 4 8.99 -9.69 9.53
CA PHE A 4 10.21 -9.32 8.81
C PHE A 4 11.47 -10.08 9.25
N GLU A 5 11.54 -10.55 10.50
CA GLU A 5 12.61 -11.46 10.95
C GLU A 5 12.51 -12.82 10.23
N PHE A 6 11.28 -13.35 10.10
CA PHE A 6 11.02 -14.57 9.36
C PHE A 6 11.38 -14.42 7.88
N ILE A 7 10.87 -13.36 7.23
CA ILE A 7 11.13 -13.09 5.81
C ILE A 7 12.65 -12.98 5.56
N ASN A 8 13.35 -12.17 6.36
CA ASN A 8 14.79 -11.97 6.16
C ASN A 8 15.62 -13.22 6.43
N HIS A 9 15.29 -13.98 7.48
CA HIS A 9 16.09 -15.14 7.89
C HIS A 9 15.87 -16.36 6.98
N TYR A 10 14.63 -16.67 6.64
CA TYR A 10 14.29 -17.90 5.92
C TYR A 10 14.12 -17.74 4.43
N LEU A 11 13.61 -16.59 3.98
CA LEU A 11 13.22 -16.39 2.58
C LEU A 11 14.25 -15.55 1.82
N ARG A 12 14.56 -14.34 2.28
CA ARG A 12 15.49 -13.44 1.60
C ARG A 12 16.90 -14.03 1.47
N ALA A 13 17.36 -14.77 2.47
CA ALA A 13 18.66 -15.45 2.46
C ALA A 13 18.79 -16.51 1.35
N ARG A 14 17.69 -16.96 0.75
CA ARG A 14 17.64 -17.95 -0.35
C ARG A 14 17.33 -17.32 -1.71
N CYS A 15 17.00 -16.04 -1.76
CA CYS A 15 16.73 -15.32 -2.99
C CYS A 15 18.07 -14.80 -3.56
N HIS A 16 18.45 -15.30 -4.72
CA HIS A 16 19.69 -14.90 -5.41
C HIS A 16 19.33 -14.13 -6.68
N LEU A 17 19.82 -12.91 -6.78
CA LEU A 17 19.67 -12.09 -7.99
C LEU A 17 20.61 -12.61 -9.08
N ASP A 18 20.16 -12.55 -10.33
CA ASP A 18 20.90 -12.89 -11.52
C ASP A 18 20.51 -12.00 -12.70
N ASP A 19 20.94 -12.33 -13.91
CA ASP A 19 20.62 -11.54 -15.12
C ASP A 19 19.13 -11.52 -15.45
N SER A 20 18.35 -12.46 -14.94
CA SER A 20 16.89 -12.54 -15.14
C SER A 20 16.09 -11.98 -13.98
N LEU A 21 16.50 -12.24 -12.73
CA LEU A 21 15.88 -11.72 -11.51
C LEU A 21 16.63 -10.47 -11.05
N LEU A 22 16.14 -9.30 -11.39
CA LEU A 22 16.79 -8.01 -11.12
C LEU A 22 16.51 -7.48 -9.71
N LEU A 23 15.34 -7.82 -9.14
CA LEU A 23 14.90 -7.45 -7.80
C LEU A 23 14.09 -8.60 -7.23
N GLY A 24 14.48 -9.07 -6.06
CA GLY A 24 13.81 -10.16 -5.36
C GLY A 24 13.02 -9.68 -4.15
N ILE A 25 13.07 -10.44 -3.06
CA ILE A 25 12.34 -10.16 -1.82
C ILE A 25 12.85 -8.88 -1.16
N GLY A 26 11.94 -7.93 -0.86
CA GLY A 26 12.22 -6.71 -0.10
C GLY A 26 11.77 -5.41 -0.78
N ASP A 27 10.95 -5.51 -1.80
CA ASP A 27 10.25 -4.39 -2.45
C ASP A 27 8.79 -4.79 -2.71
N ASP A 28 7.97 -3.89 -3.25
CA ASP A 28 6.53 -4.13 -3.51
C ASP A 28 6.28 -5.25 -4.52
N ALA A 29 7.24 -5.51 -5.41
CA ALA A 29 7.20 -6.64 -6.33
C ALA A 29 8.58 -7.18 -6.66
N ALA A 30 8.67 -8.46 -7.01
CA ALA A 30 9.84 -8.99 -7.69
C ALA A 30 9.91 -8.45 -9.13
N THR A 31 11.12 -8.14 -9.61
CA THR A 31 11.35 -7.64 -10.99
C THR A 31 12.14 -8.66 -11.79
N ILE A 32 11.53 -9.17 -12.85
CA ILE A 32 12.12 -10.13 -13.79
C ILE A 32 12.33 -9.45 -15.13
N ARG A 33 13.49 -9.67 -15.74
CA ARG A 33 13.78 -9.20 -17.10
C ARG A 33 12.93 -9.98 -18.11
N ALA A 34 12.03 -9.28 -18.81
CA ALA A 34 11.23 -9.88 -19.88
C ALA A 34 12.01 -9.94 -21.19
N ASP A 35 12.70 -8.85 -21.54
CA ASP A 35 13.59 -8.73 -22.69
C ASP A 35 14.63 -7.62 -22.44
N GLN A 36 15.31 -7.12 -23.48
CA GLN A 36 16.35 -6.09 -23.33
C GLN A 36 15.81 -4.74 -22.82
N ASN A 37 14.53 -4.43 -23.03
CA ASN A 37 13.93 -3.13 -22.74
C ASN A 37 12.82 -3.19 -21.68
N HIS A 38 12.27 -4.38 -21.40
CA HIS A 38 11.10 -4.54 -20.53
C HIS A 38 11.40 -5.41 -19.32
N CYS A 39 10.73 -5.09 -18.22
CA CYS A 39 10.71 -5.90 -17.02
C CYS A 39 9.27 -6.26 -16.65
N TRP A 40 9.10 -7.46 -16.10
CA TRP A 40 7.88 -7.87 -15.41
C TRP A 40 8.05 -7.67 -13.91
N HIS A 41 6.97 -7.18 -13.31
CA HIS A 41 6.83 -7.03 -11.87
C HIS A 41 5.76 -8.01 -11.40
N ILE A 42 6.10 -8.82 -10.40
CA ILE A 42 5.23 -9.87 -9.90
C ILE A 42 5.08 -9.71 -8.39
N SER A 43 3.85 -9.51 -7.94
CA SER A 43 3.49 -9.47 -6.54
C SER A 43 2.33 -10.41 -6.24
N THR A 44 2.12 -10.72 -4.96
CA THR A 44 1.01 -11.55 -4.51
C THR A 44 0.55 -11.14 -3.12
N ASP A 45 -0.75 -10.89 -2.99
CA ASP A 45 -1.42 -10.59 -1.74
C ASP A 45 -2.45 -11.66 -1.38
N MET A 46 -2.49 -11.98 -0.09
CA MET A 46 -3.44 -12.92 0.47
C MET A 46 -4.35 -12.23 1.47
N LEU A 47 -5.65 -12.22 1.21
CA LEU A 47 -6.66 -11.69 2.10
C LEU A 47 -7.41 -12.83 2.81
N LEU A 48 -7.45 -12.75 4.14
CA LEU A 48 -8.10 -13.71 5.01
C LEU A 48 -9.31 -13.08 5.68
N GLU A 49 -10.40 -13.84 5.72
CA GLU A 49 -11.60 -13.48 6.49
C GLU A 49 -11.26 -13.26 7.97
N ASN A 50 -11.80 -12.19 8.55
CA ASN A 50 -11.56 -11.72 9.92
C ASN A 50 -10.11 -11.26 10.24
N GLN A 51 -9.25 -11.14 9.22
CA GLN A 51 -7.95 -10.50 9.32
C GLN A 51 -7.90 -9.22 8.45
N HIS A 52 -8.24 -9.34 7.17
CA HIS A 52 -8.16 -8.27 6.18
C HIS A 52 -9.53 -7.71 5.78
N PHE A 53 -10.60 -8.46 6.04
CA PHE A 53 -11.98 -8.07 5.84
C PHE A 53 -12.87 -8.78 6.85
N PHE A 54 -14.00 -8.20 7.18
CA PHE A 54 -14.94 -8.79 8.11
C PHE A 54 -15.82 -9.84 7.42
N SER A 55 -16.26 -10.86 8.18
CA SER A 55 -17.17 -11.89 7.66
C SER A 55 -18.52 -11.36 7.19
N TRP A 56 -18.89 -10.13 7.59
CA TRP A 56 -20.11 -9.43 7.17
C TRP A 56 -19.89 -8.42 6.05
N ASP A 57 -18.63 -8.20 5.59
CA ASP A 57 -18.36 -7.36 4.42
C ASP A 57 -18.97 -8.01 3.18
N ASP A 58 -19.52 -7.17 2.29
CA ASP A 58 -20.19 -7.63 1.08
C ASP A 58 -19.19 -8.18 0.06
N ALA A 59 -19.65 -9.13 -0.77
CA ALA A 59 -18.84 -9.76 -1.82
C ALA A 59 -18.24 -8.74 -2.80
N GLN A 60 -18.94 -7.63 -3.06
CA GLN A 60 -18.47 -6.55 -3.94
C GLN A 60 -17.28 -5.81 -3.32
N THR A 61 -17.41 -5.44 -2.04
CA THR A 61 -16.32 -4.82 -1.26
C THR A 61 -15.09 -5.71 -1.21
N ILE A 62 -15.29 -7.00 -0.90
CA ILE A 62 -14.18 -7.97 -0.82
C ILE A 62 -13.48 -8.11 -2.17
N ALA A 63 -14.23 -8.19 -3.28
CA ALA A 63 -13.68 -8.25 -4.62
C ALA A 63 -12.87 -6.99 -4.98
N TYR A 64 -13.40 -5.79 -4.62
CA TYR A 64 -12.71 -4.54 -4.86
C TYR A 64 -11.39 -4.48 -4.10
N ARG A 65 -11.42 -4.71 -2.77
CA ARG A 65 -10.24 -4.65 -1.92
C ARG A 65 -9.15 -5.62 -2.35
N SER A 66 -9.53 -6.86 -2.69
CA SER A 66 -8.56 -7.88 -3.11
C SER A 66 -7.82 -7.52 -4.40
N LEU A 67 -8.43 -6.76 -5.30
CA LEU A 67 -7.75 -6.23 -6.47
C LEU A 67 -7.02 -4.92 -6.18
N ALA A 68 -7.59 -4.05 -5.33
CA ALA A 68 -7.00 -2.75 -5.03
C ALA A 68 -5.66 -2.87 -4.32
N SER A 69 -5.49 -3.81 -3.37
CA SER A 69 -4.20 -4.08 -2.74
C SER A 69 -3.13 -4.46 -3.77
N ASN A 70 -3.42 -5.41 -4.64
CA ASN A 70 -2.49 -5.83 -5.69
C ASN A 70 -2.21 -4.74 -6.74
N PHE A 71 -3.21 -3.91 -7.05
CA PHE A 71 -3.01 -2.74 -7.92
C PHE A 71 -2.15 -1.67 -7.26
N SER A 72 -2.15 -1.59 -5.93
CA SER A 72 -1.29 -0.71 -5.14
C SER A 72 0.18 -1.04 -5.35
N ASP A 73 0.57 -2.32 -5.26
CA ASP A 73 1.93 -2.78 -5.56
C ASP A 73 2.38 -2.39 -6.97
N MET A 74 1.52 -2.63 -7.95
CA MET A 74 1.83 -2.28 -9.34
C MET A 74 1.95 -0.76 -9.52
N ALA A 75 1.14 0.02 -8.81
CA ALA A 75 1.24 1.47 -8.81
C ALA A 75 2.56 1.93 -8.18
N ALA A 76 2.97 1.37 -7.04
CA ALA A 76 4.25 1.64 -6.40
C ALA A 76 5.44 1.39 -7.34
N MET A 77 5.39 0.31 -8.13
CA MET A 77 6.40 0.00 -9.15
C MET A 77 6.32 0.88 -10.41
N GLY A 78 5.31 1.76 -10.54
CA GLY A 78 5.05 2.50 -11.77
C GLY A 78 4.70 1.59 -12.95
N ALA A 79 4.24 0.38 -12.66
CA ALA A 79 4.00 -0.67 -13.62
C ALA A 79 2.59 -0.61 -14.19
N LYS A 80 2.46 -1.03 -15.44
CA LYS A 80 1.17 -1.29 -16.08
C LYS A 80 0.73 -2.70 -15.74
N ALA A 81 -0.30 -2.85 -14.90
CA ALA A 81 -0.90 -4.15 -14.61
C ALA A 81 -1.41 -4.83 -15.89
N ARG A 82 -1.15 -6.13 -16.06
CA ARG A 82 -1.46 -6.90 -17.28
C ARG A 82 -2.28 -8.14 -17.01
N TRP A 83 -1.86 -8.94 -16.02
CA TRP A 83 -2.46 -10.25 -15.76
C TRP A 83 -2.62 -10.48 -14.27
N VAL A 84 -3.64 -11.27 -13.92
CA VAL A 84 -3.82 -11.78 -12.56
C VAL A 84 -4.10 -13.27 -12.57
N LEU A 85 -3.67 -13.93 -11.50
CA LEU A 85 -4.09 -15.28 -11.11
C LEU A 85 -4.91 -15.13 -9.83
N LEU A 86 -6.04 -15.85 -9.73
CA LEU A 86 -6.90 -15.84 -8.55
C LEU A 86 -6.93 -17.23 -7.91
N SER A 87 -6.45 -17.35 -6.68
CA SER A 87 -6.64 -18.56 -5.87
C SER A 87 -7.68 -18.29 -4.78
N LEU A 88 -8.69 -19.16 -4.71
CA LEU A 88 -9.85 -19.00 -3.83
C LEU A 88 -10.05 -20.24 -2.97
N ALA A 89 -9.91 -20.10 -1.65
CA ALA A 89 -10.41 -21.10 -0.70
C ALA A 89 -11.71 -20.60 -0.07
N THR A 90 -12.77 -21.41 -0.05
CA THR A 90 -14.08 -21.01 0.48
C THR A 90 -14.83 -22.16 1.10
N PRO A 91 -15.61 -21.96 2.18
CA PRO A 91 -16.45 -22.99 2.75
C PRO A 91 -17.56 -23.49 1.81
N SER A 92 -18.02 -22.62 0.90
CA SER A 92 -19.13 -22.95 -0.01
C SER A 92 -19.15 -22.06 -1.25
N LEU A 93 -19.58 -22.62 -2.39
CA LEU A 93 -19.76 -21.90 -3.65
C LEU A 93 -21.25 -21.41 -3.75
N LYS A 94 -21.60 -20.37 -2.99
CA LYS A 94 -22.94 -19.75 -3.06
C LYS A 94 -23.05 -18.86 -4.31
N LYS A 95 -23.92 -19.25 -5.25
CA LYS A 95 -24.10 -18.54 -6.53
C LYS A 95 -24.32 -17.05 -6.35
N SER A 96 -25.20 -16.63 -5.44
CA SER A 96 -25.52 -15.22 -5.21
C SER A 96 -24.32 -14.39 -4.71
N TRP A 97 -23.42 -14.99 -3.94
CA TRP A 97 -22.19 -14.37 -3.49
C TRP A 97 -21.19 -14.27 -4.64
N LEU A 98 -21.00 -15.37 -5.38
CA LEU A 98 -20.11 -15.44 -6.53
C LEU A 98 -20.51 -14.43 -7.62
N ASP A 99 -21.79 -14.33 -7.94
CA ASP A 99 -22.29 -13.37 -8.94
C ASP A 99 -21.91 -11.93 -8.56
N LYS A 100 -22.07 -11.54 -7.30
CA LYS A 100 -21.70 -10.21 -6.81
C LYS A 100 -20.18 -9.98 -6.83
N PHE A 101 -19.42 -10.95 -6.31
CA PHE A 101 -17.96 -10.89 -6.28
C PHE A 101 -17.39 -10.72 -7.70
N PHE A 102 -17.74 -11.62 -8.61
CA PHE A 102 -17.19 -11.62 -9.96
C PHE A 102 -17.72 -10.46 -10.82
N THR A 103 -18.90 -9.94 -10.57
CA THR A 103 -19.38 -8.71 -11.23
C THR A 103 -18.45 -7.55 -10.94
N THR A 104 -18.08 -7.33 -9.67
CA THR A 104 -17.16 -6.24 -9.29
C THR A 104 -15.73 -6.55 -9.73
N PHE A 105 -15.28 -7.79 -9.53
CA PHE A 105 -13.95 -8.25 -9.89
C PHE A 105 -13.66 -8.01 -11.39
N PHE A 106 -14.52 -8.49 -12.27
CA PHE A 106 -14.33 -8.29 -13.72
C PHE A 106 -14.54 -6.86 -14.16
N ALA A 107 -15.47 -6.11 -13.57
CA ALA A 107 -15.63 -4.69 -13.86
C ALA A 107 -14.34 -3.89 -13.58
N LEU A 108 -13.63 -4.25 -12.50
CA LEU A 108 -12.35 -3.62 -12.19
C LEU A 108 -11.23 -4.06 -13.15
N LEU A 109 -11.14 -5.33 -13.47
CA LEU A 109 -10.18 -5.85 -14.46
C LEU A 109 -10.37 -5.17 -15.82
N ASP A 110 -11.62 -5.07 -16.29
CA ASP A 110 -11.97 -4.42 -17.56
C ASP A 110 -11.59 -2.92 -17.56
N ARG A 111 -11.88 -2.21 -16.44
CA ARG A 111 -11.53 -0.81 -16.29
C ARG A 111 -10.04 -0.55 -16.45
N TYR A 112 -9.20 -1.41 -15.89
CA TYR A 112 -7.73 -1.29 -15.96
C TYR A 112 -7.10 -2.12 -17.08
N ARG A 113 -7.91 -2.82 -17.90
CA ARG A 113 -7.46 -3.67 -19.02
C ARG A 113 -6.50 -4.78 -18.56
N VAL A 114 -6.82 -5.38 -17.42
CA VAL A 114 -6.11 -6.51 -16.83
C VAL A 114 -6.87 -7.80 -17.16
N GLN A 115 -6.19 -8.92 -17.38
CA GLN A 115 -6.81 -10.20 -17.69
C GLN A 115 -6.61 -11.19 -16.57
N LEU A 116 -7.68 -11.91 -16.20
CA LEU A 116 -7.56 -13.12 -15.40
C LEU A 116 -7.07 -14.26 -16.30
N ILE A 117 -5.90 -14.83 -16.00
CA ILE A 117 -5.27 -15.85 -16.83
C ILE A 117 -5.24 -17.23 -16.21
N GLY A 118 -5.72 -17.39 -14.97
CA GLY A 118 -5.78 -18.68 -14.28
C GLY A 118 -5.94 -18.54 -12.77
N GLY A 119 -5.64 -19.59 -12.04
CA GLY A 119 -5.73 -19.63 -10.59
C GLY A 119 -6.08 -21.02 -10.10
N ASP A 120 -6.53 -21.10 -8.85
CA ASP A 120 -6.95 -22.34 -8.20
C ASP A 120 -8.20 -22.12 -7.35
N THR A 121 -8.99 -23.18 -7.11
CA THR A 121 -10.15 -23.11 -6.24
C THR A 121 -10.26 -24.37 -5.41
N CYS A 122 -10.30 -24.21 -4.10
CA CYS A 122 -10.46 -25.34 -3.18
C CYS A 122 -11.49 -25.05 -2.08
N LYS A 123 -11.90 -26.10 -1.38
CA LYS A 123 -12.72 -25.97 -0.17
C LYS A 123 -11.85 -25.64 1.02
N GLY A 124 -12.15 -24.54 1.72
CA GLY A 124 -11.50 -24.11 2.96
C GLY A 124 -12.49 -24.00 4.12
N SER A 125 -11.99 -23.78 5.34
CA SER A 125 -12.80 -23.53 6.53
C SER A 125 -13.29 -22.08 6.63
N SER A 126 -12.58 -21.15 5.97
CA SER A 126 -12.86 -19.72 5.88
C SER A 126 -12.64 -19.22 4.46
N LEU A 127 -13.07 -18.00 4.17
CA LEU A 127 -12.79 -17.37 2.89
C LEU A 127 -11.36 -16.85 2.87
N ILE A 128 -10.57 -17.34 1.91
CA ILE A 128 -9.21 -16.88 1.63
C ILE A 128 -9.15 -16.54 0.15
N ILE A 129 -8.65 -15.36 -0.16
CA ILE A 129 -8.45 -14.88 -1.52
C ILE A 129 -6.97 -14.55 -1.68
N ASN A 130 -6.32 -15.19 -2.63
CA ASN A 130 -4.96 -14.85 -3.00
C ASN A 130 -4.94 -14.44 -4.47
N ILE A 131 -4.42 -13.25 -4.73
CA ILE A 131 -4.22 -12.74 -6.08
C ILE A 131 -2.72 -12.61 -6.31
N THR A 132 -2.25 -13.19 -7.41
CA THR A 132 -0.93 -12.88 -7.94
C THR A 132 -1.12 -11.97 -9.14
N ILE A 133 -0.47 -10.80 -9.11
CA ILE A 133 -0.53 -9.81 -10.18
C ILE A 133 0.80 -9.74 -10.92
N ILE A 134 0.71 -9.54 -12.23
CA ILE A 134 1.86 -9.35 -13.10
C ILE A 134 1.67 -8.04 -13.87
N GLY A 135 2.65 -7.15 -13.75
CA GLY A 135 2.72 -5.89 -14.49
C GLY A 135 3.98 -5.79 -15.33
N GLU A 136 4.06 -4.76 -16.15
CA GLU A 136 5.20 -4.49 -17.02
C GLU A 136 5.65 -3.03 -16.95
N THR A 137 6.95 -2.80 -17.09
CA THR A 137 7.54 -1.47 -17.31
C THR A 137 8.56 -1.50 -18.44
N GLU A 138 8.76 -0.35 -19.09
CA GLU A 138 10.00 -0.08 -19.79
C GLU A 138 11.08 0.21 -18.74
N GLY A 139 12.21 -0.50 -18.82
CA GLY A 139 13.24 -0.44 -17.79
C GLY A 139 12.83 -1.12 -16.47
N ARG A 140 13.55 -0.80 -15.41
CA ARG A 140 13.42 -1.47 -14.11
C ARG A 140 12.19 -1.07 -13.30
N GLY A 141 11.44 -0.03 -13.70
CA GLY A 141 10.35 0.53 -12.90
C GLY A 141 10.85 1.33 -11.68
N LEU A 142 9.91 1.78 -10.85
CA LEU A 142 10.22 2.41 -9.57
C LEU A 142 10.63 1.35 -8.55
N GLN A 143 11.47 1.73 -7.60
CA GLN A 143 11.99 0.86 -6.55
C GLN A 143 12.20 1.67 -5.27
N ARG A 144 12.31 0.99 -4.13
CA ARG A 144 12.56 1.62 -2.82
C ARG A 144 13.98 2.15 -2.66
N ASP A 145 14.94 1.63 -3.42
CA ASP A 145 16.39 1.85 -3.24
C ASP A 145 16.94 3.09 -3.97
N ASN A 146 16.08 3.92 -4.56
CA ASN A 146 16.51 5.01 -5.44
C ASN A 146 16.16 6.43 -4.90
N ALA A 147 16.03 6.60 -3.58
CA ALA A 147 15.83 7.91 -2.98
C ALA A 147 17.16 8.67 -2.86
N TYR A 148 17.16 9.95 -3.22
CA TYR A 148 18.34 10.82 -3.18
C TYR A 148 18.20 11.89 -2.08
N GLU A 149 19.36 12.30 -1.55
CA GLU A 149 19.43 13.42 -0.61
C GLU A 149 18.83 14.69 -1.23
N GLY A 150 17.99 15.37 -0.47
CA GLY A 150 17.29 16.58 -0.90
C GLY A 150 16.01 16.31 -1.67
N ASP A 151 15.64 15.05 -1.92
CA ASP A 151 14.34 14.73 -2.49
C ASP A 151 13.21 15.17 -1.55
N ASP A 152 12.13 15.69 -2.13
CA ASP A 152 10.86 15.85 -1.43
C ASP A 152 10.25 14.48 -1.16
N ILE A 153 9.59 14.34 0.01
CA ILE A 153 8.78 13.18 0.37
C ILE A 153 7.31 13.54 0.21
N TRP A 154 6.58 12.70 -0.52
CA TRP A 154 5.17 12.90 -0.85
C TRP A 154 4.33 11.69 -0.51
N HIS A 155 3.07 11.92 -0.13
CA HIS A 155 2.05 10.89 -0.18
C HIS A 155 0.80 11.37 -0.94
N THR A 156 0.08 10.44 -1.53
CA THR A 156 -1.24 10.69 -2.13
C THR A 156 -2.33 10.71 -1.06
N GLY A 157 -3.47 11.30 -1.34
CA GLY A 157 -4.72 11.21 -0.60
C GLY A 157 -4.66 11.56 0.89
N ARG A 158 -5.33 10.76 1.71
CA ARG A 158 -5.51 10.99 3.15
C ARG A 158 -5.15 9.73 3.94
N LEU A 159 -4.39 9.89 5.04
CA LEU A 159 -3.95 8.78 5.87
C LEU A 159 -4.82 8.59 7.12
N GLY A 160 -4.88 7.35 7.59
CA GLY A 160 -5.48 6.95 8.85
C GLY A 160 -6.98 6.75 8.83
N LEU A 161 -7.64 6.87 7.66
CA LEU A 161 -9.09 6.72 7.56
C LEU A 161 -9.51 5.25 7.75
N ALA A 162 -8.82 4.32 7.10
CA ALA A 162 -9.13 2.90 7.20
C ALA A 162 -9.03 2.40 8.65
N VAL A 163 -7.93 2.71 9.33
CA VAL A 163 -7.74 2.30 10.72
C VAL A 163 -8.69 3.01 11.69
N ALA A 164 -9.12 4.26 11.40
CA ALA A 164 -10.15 4.93 12.21
C ALA A 164 -11.49 4.20 12.12
N ALA A 165 -11.87 3.68 10.94
CA ALA A 165 -13.05 2.83 10.79
C ALA A 165 -12.90 1.51 11.56
N LEU A 166 -11.73 0.86 11.53
CA LEU A 166 -11.46 -0.35 12.31
C LEU A 166 -11.60 -0.08 13.82
N TYR A 167 -11.07 1.05 14.32
CA TYR A 167 -11.20 1.42 15.73
C TYR A 167 -12.66 1.65 16.14
N HIS A 168 -13.50 2.17 15.23
CA HIS A 168 -14.94 2.25 15.44
C HIS A 168 -15.60 0.86 15.52
N HIS A 169 -15.29 -0.04 14.58
CA HIS A 169 -15.78 -1.42 14.59
C HIS A 169 -15.35 -2.20 15.85
N TRP A 170 -14.13 -1.96 16.33
CA TRP A 170 -13.61 -2.57 17.57
C TRP A 170 -14.08 -1.87 18.84
N HIS A 171 -15.00 -0.88 18.75
CA HIS A 171 -15.49 -0.10 19.88
C HIS A 171 -14.41 0.63 20.69
N LYS A 172 -13.21 0.85 20.11
CA LYS A 172 -12.14 1.63 20.75
C LYS A 172 -12.43 3.13 20.71
N VAL A 173 -13.15 3.58 19.67
CA VAL A 173 -13.67 4.95 19.53
C VAL A 173 -15.08 4.90 18.95
N ILE A 174 -15.85 5.98 19.16
CA ILE A 174 -17.14 6.18 18.50
C ILE A 174 -17.02 7.40 17.59
N LEU A 175 -16.98 7.15 16.27
CA LEU A 175 -17.04 8.21 15.25
C LEU A 175 -18.49 8.65 15.07
N SER A 176 -18.73 9.93 14.70
CA SER A 176 -20.07 10.31 14.23
C SER A 176 -20.41 9.55 12.95
N LYS A 177 -21.68 9.46 12.64
CA LYS A 177 -22.17 8.72 11.46
C LYS A 177 -21.47 9.19 10.18
N GLU A 178 -21.39 10.50 9.98
CA GLU A 178 -20.82 11.12 8.78
C GLU A 178 -19.32 10.81 8.65
N ILE A 179 -18.57 10.91 9.77
CA ILE A 179 -17.12 10.60 9.78
C ILE A 179 -16.90 9.11 9.56
N PHE A 180 -17.72 8.27 10.21
CA PHE A 180 -17.62 6.82 10.05
C PHE A 180 -17.88 6.41 8.59
N GLU A 181 -18.91 6.96 7.94
CA GLU A 181 -19.23 6.66 6.54
C GLU A 181 -18.04 6.99 5.60
N ILE A 182 -17.36 8.13 5.81
CA ILE A 182 -16.17 8.51 5.04
C ILE A 182 -15.03 7.52 5.29
N CYS A 183 -14.73 7.22 6.55
CA CYS A 183 -13.66 6.31 6.94
C CYS A 183 -13.92 4.87 6.45
N GLU A 184 -15.16 4.40 6.58
CA GLU A 184 -15.59 3.08 6.14
C GLU A 184 -15.57 2.94 4.62
N GLN A 185 -15.97 4.00 3.90
CA GLN A 185 -15.84 4.06 2.44
C GLN A 185 -14.38 3.89 2.00
N HIS A 186 -13.44 4.55 2.70
CA HIS A 186 -12.00 4.42 2.40
C HIS A 186 -11.49 3.01 2.71
N ARG A 187 -11.88 2.43 3.87
CA ARG A 187 -11.55 1.05 4.23
C ARG A 187 -12.06 0.05 3.21
N GLN A 188 -13.32 0.21 2.77
CA GLN A 188 -13.97 -0.72 1.85
C GLN A 188 -13.48 -0.58 0.40
N TYR A 189 -13.17 0.62 -0.01
CA TYR A 189 -12.81 0.98 -1.39
C TYR A 189 -11.54 1.83 -1.40
N PRO A 190 -10.37 1.24 -1.04
CA PRO A 190 -9.13 1.97 -1.08
C PRO A 190 -8.82 2.50 -2.48
N PRO A 191 -8.08 3.61 -2.58
CA PRO A 191 -7.80 4.26 -3.87
C PRO A 191 -6.90 3.38 -4.77
N ILE A 192 -6.96 3.62 -6.07
CA ILE A 192 -6.14 2.93 -7.08
C ILE A 192 -5.41 3.97 -7.93
N TYR A 193 -4.08 4.00 -7.87
CA TYR A 193 -3.23 5.02 -8.49
C TYR A 193 -2.47 4.57 -9.74
N LEU A 194 -2.85 3.46 -10.38
CA LEU A 194 -2.16 2.91 -11.56
C LEU A 194 -1.94 3.95 -12.68
N SER A 195 -2.97 4.76 -13.00
CA SER A 195 -2.87 5.79 -14.05
C SER A 195 -1.87 6.87 -13.67
N PHE A 196 -2.01 7.44 -12.48
CA PHE A 196 -1.16 8.49 -11.98
C PHE A 196 0.31 8.05 -11.93
N MET A 197 0.59 6.92 -11.31
CA MET A 197 1.96 6.43 -11.12
C MET A 197 2.63 6.04 -12.45
N SER A 198 1.89 5.48 -13.38
CA SER A 198 2.41 5.21 -14.74
C SER A 198 2.82 6.49 -15.47
N ARG A 199 2.11 7.61 -15.28
CA ARG A 199 2.45 8.92 -15.86
C ARG A 199 3.54 9.66 -15.08
N ALA A 200 3.54 9.51 -13.74
CA ALA A 200 4.46 10.19 -12.84
C ALA A 200 5.85 9.53 -12.76
N LYS A 201 6.00 8.26 -13.16
CA LYS A 201 7.20 7.44 -12.90
C LYS A 201 8.53 8.09 -13.31
N THR A 202 8.56 8.92 -14.36
CA THR A 202 9.78 9.63 -14.79
C THR A 202 10.12 10.86 -13.95
N LEU A 203 9.22 11.29 -13.07
CA LEU A 203 9.37 12.42 -12.15
C LEU A 203 9.72 11.97 -10.73
N ILE A 204 9.61 10.67 -10.46
CA ILE A 204 9.75 10.02 -9.14
C ILE A 204 11.06 9.25 -9.10
N HIS A 205 11.72 9.24 -7.95
CA HIS A 205 12.93 8.48 -7.72
C HIS A 205 12.66 7.16 -7.04
N ALA A 206 12.03 7.16 -5.87
CA ALA A 206 11.65 5.96 -5.13
C ALA A 206 10.17 6.01 -4.78
N ALA A 207 9.52 4.85 -4.72
CA ALA A 207 8.12 4.74 -4.35
C ALA A 207 7.83 3.44 -3.61
N GLN A 208 6.72 3.46 -2.85
CA GLN A 208 6.13 2.35 -2.13
C GLN A 208 4.66 2.64 -1.86
N ASP A 209 3.83 1.62 -1.74
CA ASP A 209 2.47 1.79 -1.23
C ASP A 209 2.44 1.88 0.31
N LEU A 210 1.35 2.42 0.87
CA LEU A 210 1.13 2.57 2.31
C LEU A 210 0.14 1.51 2.79
N SER A 211 0.65 0.32 3.07
CA SER A 211 -0.10 -0.84 3.58
C SER A 211 0.07 -1.06 5.07
N ASP A 212 1.27 -0.86 5.61
CA ASP A 212 1.63 -1.11 7.01
C ASP A 212 1.65 0.15 7.88
N GLY A 213 1.62 1.31 7.24
CA GLY A 213 1.61 2.64 7.85
C GLY A 213 2.85 3.47 7.55
N LEU A 214 2.66 4.78 7.48
CA LEU A 214 3.62 5.75 6.96
C LEU A 214 5.05 5.58 7.49
N LEU A 215 5.22 5.39 8.80
CA LEU A 215 6.57 5.31 9.37
C LEU A 215 7.28 4.01 9.00
N GLN A 216 6.56 2.89 8.93
CA GLN A 216 7.14 1.61 8.56
C GLN A 216 7.51 1.61 7.08
N ASP A 217 6.60 2.04 6.24
CA ASP A 217 6.76 2.06 4.79
C ASP A 217 7.83 3.08 4.35
N LEU A 218 7.88 4.26 4.99
CA LEU A 218 8.97 5.20 4.76
C LEU A 218 10.34 4.61 5.19
N ASN A 219 10.39 3.88 6.30
CA ASN A 219 11.63 3.23 6.72
C ASN A 219 12.11 2.16 5.73
N HIS A 220 11.23 1.50 4.99
CA HIS A 220 11.65 0.59 3.91
C HIS A 220 12.40 1.33 2.81
N ILE A 221 11.88 2.47 2.35
CA ILE A 221 12.58 3.35 1.38
C ILE A 221 13.93 3.81 1.95
N LEU A 222 13.94 4.32 3.20
CA LEU A 222 15.14 4.85 3.82
C LEU A 222 16.24 3.79 3.98
N ASN A 223 15.88 2.59 4.42
CA ASN A 223 16.80 1.48 4.60
C ASN A 223 17.35 0.99 3.26
N SER A 224 16.50 0.82 2.25
CA SER A 224 16.90 0.38 0.92
C SER A 224 17.79 1.41 0.21
N SER A 225 17.50 2.70 0.41
CA SER A 225 18.27 3.82 -0.17
C SER A 225 19.48 4.25 0.67
N HIS A 226 19.69 3.68 1.87
CA HIS A 226 20.70 4.11 2.83
C HIS A 226 20.64 5.61 3.16
N LYS A 227 19.45 6.11 3.45
CA LYS A 227 19.15 7.51 3.74
C LYS A 227 18.41 7.68 5.06
N GLY A 228 18.24 8.93 5.48
CA GLY A 228 17.33 9.33 6.53
C GLY A 228 16.27 10.28 6.00
N ALA A 229 15.33 10.67 6.84
CA ALA A 229 14.29 11.61 6.49
C ALA A 229 13.93 12.56 7.64
N LYS A 230 13.45 13.74 7.26
CA LYS A 230 12.76 14.66 8.15
C LYS A 230 11.35 14.90 7.61
N ILE A 231 10.34 14.50 8.38
CA ILE A 231 8.93 14.70 8.01
C ILE A 231 8.25 15.69 8.96
N ASN A 232 7.29 16.44 8.43
CA ASN A 232 6.45 17.36 9.18
C ASN A 232 5.06 16.74 9.37
N LEU A 233 4.72 16.39 10.62
CA LEU A 233 3.43 15.83 10.99
C LEU A 233 2.26 16.72 10.60
N ASP A 234 2.45 18.07 10.70
CA ASP A 234 1.40 19.04 10.37
C ASP A 234 1.11 19.12 8.85
N ALA A 235 1.96 18.53 8.01
CA ALA A 235 1.79 18.45 6.57
C ALA A 235 1.17 17.15 6.09
N ILE A 236 1.03 16.16 6.99
CA ILE A 236 0.34 14.89 6.68
C ILE A 236 -1.16 15.16 6.64
N THR A 237 -1.79 14.82 5.52
CA THR A 237 -3.22 15.08 5.36
C THR A 237 -4.06 13.89 5.79
N SER A 238 -5.09 14.19 6.57
CA SER A 238 -6.15 13.29 6.99
C SER A 238 -7.50 14.04 7.00
N LEU A 239 -8.51 13.44 7.57
CA LEU A 239 -9.78 14.12 7.83
C LEU A 239 -9.63 14.96 9.12
N SER A 240 -9.83 16.29 9.04
CA SER A 240 -9.62 17.22 10.16
C SER A 240 -10.44 16.87 11.41
N GLU A 241 -11.64 16.31 11.21
CA GLU A 241 -12.53 15.87 12.29
C GLU A 241 -11.96 14.70 13.11
N LEU A 242 -10.94 14.01 12.59
CA LEU A 242 -10.25 12.93 13.33
C LEU A 242 -9.22 13.48 14.33
N GLU A 243 -8.76 14.72 14.20
CA GLU A 243 -7.74 15.32 15.08
C GLU A 243 -8.14 15.36 16.56
N LYS A 244 -9.44 15.41 16.85
CA LYS A 244 -9.98 15.42 18.22
C LYS A 244 -9.85 14.07 18.94
N TYR A 245 -9.57 12.99 18.23
CA TYR A 245 -9.46 11.66 18.84
C TYR A 245 -8.04 11.39 19.35
N PRO A 246 -7.90 10.70 20.49
CA PRO A 246 -6.58 10.50 21.12
C PRO A 246 -5.63 9.64 20.28
N TYR A 247 -6.16 8.87 19.36
CA TYR A 247 -5.41 7.98 18.49
C TYR A 247 -5.02 8.60 17.15
N TYR A 248 -5.34 9.88 16.90
CA TYR A 248 -5.13 10.53 15.61
C TYR A 248 -3.70 10.40 15.07
N ASN A 249 -2.70 10.74 15.90
CA ASN A 249 -1.30 10.62 15.50
C ASN A 249 -0.91 9.16 15.19
N GLU A 250 -1.47 8.20 15.91
CA GLU A 250 -1.27 6.79 15.66
C GLU A 250 -1.84 6.37 14.31
N TRP A 251 -3.05 6.81 14.02
CA TRP A 251 -3.74 6.47 12.76
C TRP A 251 -2.97 6.96 11.54
N ILE A 252 -2.46 8.20 11.56
CA ILE A 252 -1.76 8.79 10.41
C ILE A 252 -0.28 8.41 10.31
N LEU A 253 0.36 7.95 11.39
CA LEU A 253 1.78 7.60 11.40
C LEU A 253 2.04 6.09 11.29
N SER A 254 1.21 5.28 11.93
CA SER A 254 1.40 3.83 12.03
C SER A 254 0.13 3.02 11.76
N GLY A 255 -0.95 3.68 11.36
CA GLY A 255 -2.13 3.01 10.82
C GLY A 255 -1.84 2.49 9.43
N GLY A 256 -2.16 1.25 9.16
CA GLY A 256 -2.06 0.65 7.83
C GLY A 256 -3.40 0.68 7.08
N ASP A 257 -3.46 -0.08 5.99
CA ASP A 257 -4.66 -0.32 5.19
C ASP A 257 -5.15 0.92 4.40
N ASP A 258 -4.30 1.94 4.23
CA ASP A 258 -4.65 3.16 3.48
C ASP A 258 -4.48 2.98 1.95
N TYR A 259 -3.50 2.18 1.49
CA TYR A 259 -3.18 1.96 0.07
C TYR A 259 -2.97 3.26 -0.73
N GLU A 260 -2.52 4.29 -0.02
CA GLU A 260 -1.98 5.50 -0.62
C GLU A 260 -0.56 5.23 -1.14
N ILE A 261 -0.02 6.10 -1.98
CA ILE A 261 1.35 5.96 -2.48
C ILE A 261 2.27 6.96 -1.79
N LEU A 262 3.36 6.44 -1.23
CA LEU A 262 4.49 7.19 -0.70
C LEU A 262 5.60 7.22 -1.75
N PHE A 263 6.15 8.39 -2.04
CA PHE A 263 7.24 8.49 -3.01
C PHE A 263 8.19 9.66 -2.72
N THR A 264 9.37 9.58 -3.33
CA THR A 264 10.38 10.66 -3.30
C THR A 264 10.63 11.22 -4.69
N ALA A 265 10.91 12.50 -4.78
CA ALA A 265 11.13 13.18 -6.04
C ALA A 265 12.03 14.40 -5.89
N ASP A 266 12.83 14.70 -6.93
CA ASP A 266 13.62 15.92 -7.01
C ASP A 266 12.71 17.17 -6.89
N LYS A 267 13.13 18.14 -6.12
CA LYS A 267 12.42 19.43 -5.92
C LYS A 267 12.06 20.15 -7.23
N LYS A 268 12.87 19.98 -8.28
CA LYS A 268 12.57 20.55 -9.61
C LYS A 268 11.31 19.99 -10.25
N ASN A 269 10.91 18.75 -9.88
CA ASN A 269 9.74 18.06 -10.42
C ASN A 269 8.43 18.44 -9.70
N ARG A 270 8.50 19.23 -8.60
CA ARG A 270 7.37 19.59 -7.75
C ARG A 270 6.17 20.11 -8.52
N MET A 271 6.39 21.10 -9.42
CA MET A 271 5.30 21.70 -10.18
C MET A 271 4.71 20.73 -11.22
N ALA A 272 5.53 19.90 -11.84
CA ALA A 272 5.06 18.89 -12.78
C ALA A 272 4.18 17.84 -12.08
N LEU A 273 4.59 17.37 -10.90
CA LEU A 273 3.82 16.42 -10.07
C LEU A 273 2.48 17.02 -9.62
N LEU A 274 2.48 18.27 -9.13
CA LEU A 274 1.23 18.94 -8.70
C LEU A 274 0.27 19.16 -9.87
N ASN A 275 0.76 19.53 -11.04
CA ASN A 275 -0.06 19.69 -12.23
C ASN A 275 -0.66 18.34 -12.68
N LEU A 276 0.14 17.28 -12.70
CA LEU A 276 -0.32 15.94 -13.05
C LEU A 276 -1.37 15.44 -12.06
N ALA A 277 -1.14 15.62 -10.77
CA ALA A 277 -2.10 15.24 -9.73
C ALA A 277 -3.43 16.00 -9.87
N LYS A 278 -3.37 17.31 -10.18
CA LYS A 278 -4.56 18.11 -10.45
C LYS A 278 -5.34 17.60 -11.67
N GLU A 279 -4.66 17.21 -12.75
CA GLU A 279 -5.28 16.62 -13.95
C GLU A 279 -5.99 15.29 -13.64
N GLU A 280 -5.41 14.46 -12.77
CA GLU A 280 -5.98 13.17 -12.35
C GLU A 280 -6.98 13.30 -11.20
N GLY A 281 -7.19 14.51 -10.65
CA GLY A 281 -8.07 14.74 -9.48
C GLY A 281 -7.51 14.13 -8.18
N ILE A 282 -6.19 14.00 -8.07
CA ILE A 282 -5.50 13.39 -6.94
C ILE A 282 -4.98 14.48 -6.00
N GLN A 283 -5.15 14.29 -4.70
CA GLN A 283 -4.51 15.10 -3.68
C GLN A 283 -3.07 14.60 -3.47
N LEU A 284 -2.08 15.50 -3.60
CA LEU A 284 -0.69 15.24 -3.26
C LEU A 284 -0.27 16.09 -2.06
N ASN A 285 0.45 15.49 -1.14
CA ASN A 285 0.88 16.10 0.12
C ASN A 285 2.40 16.00 0.25
N HIS A 286 3.07 17.16 0.23
CA HIS A 286 4.50 17.25 0.50
C HIS A 286 4.73 17.25 2.01
N ILE A 287 5.34 16.19 2.53
CA ILE A 287 5.43 15.95 3.98
C ILE A 287 6.83 16.08 4.55
N GLY A 288 7.87 16.17 3.72
CA GLY A 288 9.23 16.22 4.24
C GLY A 288 10.30 16.12 3.17
N GLU A 289 11.51 15.81 3.61
CA GLU A 289 12.72 15.77 2.78
C GLU A 289 13.62 14.59 3.17
N ILE A 290 14.24 13.98 2.18
CA ILE A 290 15.28 12.94 2.36
C ILE A 290 16.60 13.60 2.80
N CYS A 291 17.24 13.04 3.83
CA CYS A 291 18.49 13.52 4.43
C CYS A 291 19.61 12.49 4.28
N THR A 292 20.86 12.96 4.36
CA THR A 292 22.05 12.08 4.35
C THR A 292 22.17 11.26 5.63
N ASN A 293 21.90 11.90 6.79
CA ASN A 293 22.03 11.23 8.09
C ASN A 293 20.93 10.19 8.26
N SER A 294 21.32 8.98 8.64
CA SER A 294 20.39 7.90 8.90
C SER A 294 19.38 8.26 10.01
N GLY A 295 18.18 7.70 9.90
CA GLY A 295 17.11 7.85 10.88
C GLY A 295 15.95 8.70 10.36
N LEU A 296 14.81 8.51 11.01
CA LEU A 296 13.56 9.22 10.71
C LEU A 296 13.27 10.25 11.81
N HIS A 297 13.25 11.51 11.44
CA HIS A 297 12.98 12.64 12.33
C HIS A 297 11.58 13.18 12.06
N ILE A 298 10.72 13.13 13.07
CA ILE A 298 9.35 13.65 12.99
C ILE A 298 9.31 15.03 13.65
N MET A 299 8.78 16.01 12.96
CA MET A 299 8.58 17.38 13.48
C MET A 299 7.08 17.65 13.63
N LYS A 300 6.69 18.30 14.73
CA LYS A 300 5.34 18.86 14.95
C LYS A 300 5.49 20.28 15.44
N ALA A 301 4.80 21.23 14.84
CA ALA A 301 4.93 22.67 15.16
C ALA A 301 6.41 23.13 15.23
N ASN A 302 7.25 22.67 14.30
CA ASN A 302 8.71 22.89 14.26
C ASN A 302 9.50 22.36 15.48
N GLN A 303 8.93 21.49 16.31
CA GLN A 303 9.61 20.82 17.42
C GLN A 303 9.77 19.32 17.14
N PRO A 304 10.88 18.69 17.53
CA PRO A 304 11.06 17.25 17.41
C PRO A 304 9.99 16.49 18.21
N LEU A 305 9.30 15.56 17.54
CA LEU A 305 8.35 14.64 18.16
C LEU A 305 9.02 13.27 18.34
N ARG A 306 9.09 12.76 19.57
CA ARG A 306 9.48 11.37 19.81
C ARG A 306 8.25 10.48 19.63
N TYR A 307 8.35 9.54 18.71
CA TYR A 307 7.33 8.56 18.45
C TYR A 307 7.96 7.16 18.38
N SER A 308 7.46 6.22 19.17
CA SER A 308 8.10 4.89 19.37
C SER A 308 7.29 3.74 18.79
N ARG A 309 6.03 3.99 18.38
CA ARG A 309 5.16 2.93 17.86
C ARG A 309 5.60 2.58 16.43
N LYS A 310 5.65 1.28 16.14
CA LYS A 310 5.95 0.74 14.82
C LYS A 310 4.65 0.59 14.02
N GLY A 311 4.76 0.35 12.72
CA GLY A 311 3.63 -0.01 11.87
C GLY A 311 3.02 -1.38 12.22
N PHE A 312 2.09 -1.84 11.41
CA PHE A 312 1.40 -3.11 11.62
C PHE A 312 2.37 -4.30 11.45
N ASP A 313 2.19 -5.34 12.27
CA ASP A 313 2.92 -6.61 12.17
C ASP A 313 1.94 -7.74 12.49
N HIS A 314 1.70 -8.65 11.56
CA HIS A 314 0.77 -9.78 11.67
C HIS A 314 1.05 -10.70 12.87
N PHE A 315 2.28 -10.74 13.38
CA PHE A 315 2.73 -11.61 14.46
C PHE A 315 3.07 -10.88 15.76
N GLU A 316 2.84 -9.56 15.83
CA GLU A 316 2.98 -8.82 17.08
C GLU A 316 1.76 -9.13 17.96
N LYS A 317 2.01 -9.72 19.18
CA LYS A 317 0.93 -9.97 20.13
C LYS A 317 0.27 -8.65 20.50
N ASN A 318 -1.00 -8.51 20.19
CA ASN A 318 -1.82 -7.48 20.80
C ASN A 318 -1.81 -7.71 22.31
N THR A 319 -1.38 -6.72 23.09
CA THR A 319 -1.36 -6.76 24.57
C THR A 319 -2.77 -6.75 25.19
N THR A 320 -3.78 -7.18 24.46
CA THR A 320 -5.19 -7.23 24.87
C THR A 320 -5.76 -8.66 24.93
N ASP A 321 -4.91 -9.70 24.76
CA ASP A 321 -5.32 -11.11 24.85
C ASP A 321 -4.91 -11.75 26.20
N ASP A 322 -4.96 -10.99 27.31
CA ASP A 322 -4.92 -11.51 28.69
C ASP A 322 -6.21 -11.18 29.45
#